data_e576e5a47da640c4feae3799b82e959c
#
_entry.id   e576e5a47da640c4feae3799b82e959c
#
_cell.length_a   1.000
_cell.length_b   1.000
_cell.length_c   1.000
_cell.angle_alpha   90.00
_cell.angle_beta   90.00
_cell.angle_gamma   90.00
#
_symmetry.space_group_name_H-M   'P 1'
#
loop_
_entity.id
_entity.type
_entity.pdbx_description
1 polymer ?
#
loop_
_entity_poly.entity_id
_entity_poly.type
_entity_poly.pdbx_seq_one_letter_code
_entity_poly.pdbx_strand_id
1 'polypeptide(L)'
;MDINNIIEAIRVNRVRISDHADEEAQVDRLSFDEIYFSVFHGEIIEDYPADRPYPSYLIYGQTFRGAPVHSVWAYNAQNQWAMIITVYRPDPNKWIDWRTRRRVI
;
A
#
# COMPACT_ATOMS: atom_id res chain seq x y z
N MET A 1 -12.57 -5.91 4.19
CA MET A 1 -11.17 -6.35 4.42
C MET A 1 -10.58 -5.62 5.59
N ASP A 2 -9.83 -6.33 6.38
CA ASP A 2 -9.17 -5.78 7.54
C ASP A 2 -7.68 -5.59 7.22
N ILE A 3 -7.15 -4.40 7.48
CA ILE A 3 -5.72 -4.12 7.29
C ILE A 3 -4.84 -5.08 8.10
N ASN A 4 -5.35 -5.64 9.18
CA ASN A 4 -4.63 -6.61 10.01
C ASN A 4 -4.24 -7.87 9.24
N ASN A 5 -4.97 -8.25 8.20
CA ASN A 5 -4.59 -9.38 7.35
C ASN A 5 -3.27 -9.10 6.62
N ILE A 6 -3.10 -7.88 6.14
CA ILE A 6 -1.86 -7.47 5.46
C ILE A 6 -0.73 -7.31 6.48
N ILE A 7 -1.00 -6.70 7.62
CA ILE A 7 -0.03 -6.55 8.71
C ILE A 7 0.51 -7.92 9.13
N GLU A 8 -0.38 -8.90 9.31
CA GLU A 8 0.03 -10.26 9.69
C GLU A 8 0.85 -10.92 8.59
N ALA A 9 0.48 -10.76 7.32
CA ALA A 9 1.26 -11.30 6.20
C ALA A 9 2.69 -10.76 6.22
N ILE A 10 2.86 -9.47 6.52
CA ILE A 10 4.19 -8.86 6.65
C ILE A 10 4.96 -9.49 7.81
N ARG A 11 4.30 -9.65 8.96
CA ARG A 11 4.95 -10.21 10.17
C ARG A 11 5.47 -11.62 9.95
N VAL A 12 4.72 -12.45 9.24
CA VAL A 12 5.12 -13.84 9.00
C VAL A 12 5.85 -14.03 7.67
N ASN A 13 6.21 -12.93 7.02
CA ASN A 13 6.97 -12.92 5.76
C ASN A 13 6.25 -13.65 4.62
N ARG A 14 4.94 -13.45 4.51
CA ARG A 14 4.11 -13.94 3.40
C ARG A 14 3.78 -12.79 2.46
N VAL A 15 4.82 -12.15 1.94
CA VAL A 15 4.70 -10.99 1.06
C VAL A 15 5.42 -11.25 -0.25
N ARG A 16 4.75 -10.94 -1.36
CA ARG A 16 5.35 -10.85 -2.69
C ARG A 16 5.39 -9.40 -3.11
N ILE A 17 6.42 -9.05 -3.84
CA ILE A 17 6.62 -7.69 -4.35
C ILE A 17 6.61 -7.77 -5.86
N SER A 18 5.68 -7.04 -6.51
CA SER A 18 5.65 -6.99 -7.97
C SER A 18 6.87 -6.24 -8.49
N ASP A 19 7.27 -6.54 -9.73
CA ASP A 19 8.37 -5.82 -10.37
C ASP A 19 8.08 -4.33 -10.46
N HIS A 20 6.81 -3.97 -10.75
CA HIS A 20 6.37 -2.59 -10.82
C HIS A 20 6.52 -1.87 -9.47
N ALA A 21 6.12 -2.52 -8.37
CA ALA A 21 6.27 -1.94 -7.05
C ALA A 21 7.73 -1.74 -6.66
N ASP A 22 8.58 -2.71 -7.01
CA ASP A 22 10.03 -2.60 -6.76
C ASP A 22 10.64 -1.42 -7.50
N GLU A 23 10.30 -1.26 -8.78
CA GLU A 23 10.76 -0.14 -9.59
C GLU A 23 10.28 1.21 -9.03
N GLU A 24 9.02 1.30 -8.66
CA GLU A 24 8.44 2.53 -8.10
C GLU A 24 9.07 2.89 -6.76
N ALA A 25 9.32 1.92 -5.91
CA ALA A 25 9.98 2.14 -4.63
C ALA A 25 11.38 2.73 -4.83
N GLN A 26 12.12 2.23 -5.82
CA GLN A 26 13.44 2.76 -6.16
C GLN A 26 13.36 4.20 -6.67
N VAL A 27 12.42 4.48 -7.57
CA VAL A 27 12.24 5.83 -8.13
C VAL A 27 11.92 6.83 -7.01
N ASP A 28 11.03 6.46 -6.10
CA ASP A 28 10.61 7.35 -5.01
C ASP A 28 11.51 7.23 -3.76
N ARG A 29 12.59 6.47 -3.85
CA ARG A 29 13.55 6.29 -2.76
C ARG A 29 12.89 5.84 -1.46
N LEU A 30 12.00 4.85 -1.57
CA LEU A 30 11.34 4.22 -0.45
C LEU A 30 11.97 2.86 -0.21
N SER A 31 12.41 2.60 1.01
CA SER A 31 12.83 1.27 1.42
C SER A 31 11.60 0.42 1.75
N PHE A 32 11.71 -0.89 1.66
CA PHE A 32 10.61 -1.76 2.07
C PHE A 32 10.34 -1.67 3.57
N ASP A 33 11.33 -1.39 4.40
CA ASP A 33 11.12 -1.13 5.83
C ASP A 33 10.24 0.09 6.04
N GLU A 34 10.46 1.16 5.28
CA GLU A 34 9.60 2.34 5.33
C GLU A 34 8.17 2.04 4.86
N ILE A 35 8.03 1.24 3.80
CA ILE A 35 6.73 0.84 3.28
C ILE A 35 5.98 -0.01 4.31
N TYR A 36 6.63 -1.00 4.89
CA TYR A 36 6.02 -1.86 5.91
C TYR A 36 5.64 -1.07 7.16
N PHE A 37 6.51 -0.18 7.61
CA PHE A 37 6.19 0.70 8.74
C PHE A 37 4.92 1.52 8.45
N SER A 38 4.79 2.07 7.24
CA SER A 38 3.63 2.87 6.85
C SER A 38 2.33 2.04 6.90
N VAL A 39 2.41 0.74 6.59
CA VAL A 39 1.25 -0.16 6.66
C VAL A 39 0.89 -0.47 8.12
N PHE A 40 1.87 -0.73 8.97
CA PHE A 40 1.62 -1.06 10.38
C PHE A 40 0.85 0.04 11.12
N HIS A 41 1.02 1.29 10.73
CA HIS A 41 0.39 2.46 11.34
C HIS A 41 -0.57 3.15 10.37
N GLY A 42 -0.98 2.43 9.32
CA GLY A 42 -1.76 2.99 8.23
C GLY A 42 -3.24 2.67 8.29
N GLU A 43 -3.93 3.10 7.25
CA GLU A 43 -5.36 2.87 7.07
C GLU A 43 -5.67 2.58 5.61
N ILE A 44 -6.68 1.75 5.37
CA ILE A 44 -7.21 1.51 4.02
C ILE A 44 -8.07 2.72 3.66
N ILE A 45 -7.71 3.42 2.59
CA ILE A 45 -8.45 4.60 2.12
C ILE A 45 -9.26 4.34 0.86
N GLU A 46 -8.93 3.31 0.08
CA GLU A 46 -9.74 2.86 -1.07
C GLU A 46 -9.67 1.34 -1.13
N ASP A 47 -10.76 0.72 -1.60
CA ASP A 47 -10.75 -0.69 -1.88
C ASP A 47 -11.20 -0.96 -3.32
N TYR A 48 -10.69 -2.04 -3.88
CA TYR A 48 -10.95 -2.44 -5.26
C TYR A 48 -11.38 -3.90 -5.26
N PRO A 49 -12.64 -4.19 -4.87
CA PRO A 49 -13.10 -5.57 -4.68
C PRO A 49 -13.18 -6.36 -5.99
N ALA A 50 -13.26 -5.66 -7.13
CA ALA A 50 -13.35 -6.31 -8.44
C ALA A 50 -11.99 -6.57 -9.08
N ASP A 51 -10.89 -6.18 -8.45
CA ASP A 51 -9.55 -6.44 -8.99
C ASP A 51 -9.27 -7.94 -9.09
N ARG A 52 -8.53 -8.30 -10.13
CA ARG A 52 -8.16 -9.68 -10.44
C ARG A 52 -6.64 -9.82 -10.40
N PRO A 53 -6.14 -10.97 -9.98
CA PRO A 53 -6.85 -12.17 -9.56
C PRO A 53 -7.43 -12.08 -8.14
N TYR A 54 -7.07 -11.08 -7.36
CA TYR A 54 -7.52 -10.89 -5.98
C TYR A 54 -7.95 -9.44 -5.74
N PRO A 55 -8.88 -9.21 -4.82
CA PRO A 55 -9.21 -7.84 -4.42
C PRO A 55 -7.97 -7.12 -3.89
N SER A 56 -7.92 -5.82 -4.09
CA SER A 56 -6.81 -5.00 -3.65
C SER A 56 -7.28 -3.77 -2.87
N TYR A 57 -6.35 -3.15 -2.17
CA TYR A 57 -6.61 -2.08 -1.22
C TYR A 57 -5.52 -1.04 -1.30
N LEU A 58 -5.90 0.24 -1.31
CA LEU A 58 -4.97 1.34 -1.22
C LEU A 58 -4.80 1.69 0.25
N ILE A 59 -3.58 1.60 0.75
CA ILE A 59 -3.24 1.91 2.13
C ILE A 59 -2.46 3.20 2.17
N TYR A 60 -2.89 4.12 3.04
CA TYR A 60 -2.14 5.32 3.39
C TYR A 60 -1.50 5.14 4.76
N GLY A 61 -0.25 5.52 4.86
CA GLY A 61 0.46 5.61 6.12
C GLY A 61 1.63 6.58 5.99
N GLN A 62 2.42 6.66 7.03
CA GLN A 62 3.60 7.52 7.05
C GLN A 62 4.83 6.69 7.38
N THR A 63 5.98 7.11 6.87
CA THR A 63 7.25 6.58 7.31
C THR A 63 7.50 7.00 8.76
N PHE A 64 8.53 6.41 9.40
CA PHE A 64 8.91 6.82 10.75
C PHE A 64 9.39 8.28 10.83
N ARG A 65 9.65 8.92 9.69
CA ARG A 65 9.98 10.37 9.61
C ARG A 65 8.75 11.23 9.29
N GLY A 66 7.57 10.63 9.20
CA GLY A 66 6.33 11.35 8.92
C GLY A 66 6.04 11.62 7.45
N ALA A 67 6.81 11.04 6.52
CA ALA A 67 6.56 11.21 5.10
C ALA A 67 5.38 10.32 4.64
N PRO A 68 4.41 10.85 3.86
CA PRO A 68 3.28 10.06 3.42
C PRO A 68 3.68 9.00 2.40
N VAL A 69 3.04 7.84 2.47
CA VAL A 69 3.23 6.73 1.56
C VAL A 69 1.87 6.15 1.20
N HIS A 70 1.65 5.91 -0.09
CA HIS A 70 0.55 5.11 -0.59
C HIS A 70 1.08 3.78 -1.11
N SER A 71 0.45 2.68 -0.72
CA SER A 71 0.78 1.36 -1.24
C SER A 71 -0.51 0.59 -1.54
N VAL A 72 -0.52 -0.10 -2.67
CA VAL A 72 -1.65 -0.93 -3.08
C VAL A 72 -1.28 -2.38 -2.88
N TRP A 73 -2.13 -3.09 -2.16
CA TRP A 73 -1.91 -4.48 -1.76
C TRP A 73 -3.06 -5.36 -2.22
N ALA A 74 -2.73 -6.46 -2.89
CA ALA A 74 -3.67 -7.56 -3.10
C ALA A 74 -3.50 -8.58 -1.99
N TYR A 75 -4.59 -9.25 -1.62
CA TYR A 75 -4.56 -10.25 -0.57
C TYR A 75 -5.31 -11.51 -1.01
N ASN A 76 -4.63 -12.66 -0.91
CA ASN A 76 -5.22 -13.96 -1.16
C ASN A 76 -5.63 -14.58 0.18
N ALA A 77 -6.93 -14.58 0.47
CA ALA A 77 -7.45 -15.08 1.74
C ALA A 77 -7.28 -16.59 1.92
N GLN A 78 -7.14 -17.35 0.82
CA GLN A 78 -7.01 -18.80 0.90
C GLN A 78 -5.65 -19.22 1.46
N ASN A 79 -4.57 -18.57 1.01
CA ASN A 79 -3.22 -18.91 1.47
C ASN A 79 -2.59 -17.84 2.38
N GLN A 80 -3.30 -16.74 2.61
CA GLN A 80 -2.86 -15.64 3.47
C GLN A 80 -1.58 -14.94 2.99
N TRP A 81 -1.37 -14.91 1.68
CA TRP A 81 -0.30 -14.15 1.06
C TRP A 81 -0.78 -12.78 0.62
N ALA A 82 0.05 -11.78 0.83
CA ALA A 82 -0.17 -10.41 0.35
C ALA A 82 0.85 -10.07 -0.74
N MET A 83 0.46 -9.21 -1.68
CA MET A 83 1.34 -8.72 -2.74
C MET A 83 1.27 -7.22 -2.82
N ILE A 84 2.42 -6.57 -2.80
CA ILE A 84 2.51 -5.14 -3.12
C ILE A 84 2.44 -4.99 -4.64
N ILE A 85 1.37 -4.32 -5.12
CA ILE A 85 1.15 -4.10 -6.54
C ILE A 85 1.82 -2.82 -6.99
N THR A 86 1.68 -1.76 -6.21
CA THR A 86 2.26 -0.46 -6.50
C THR A 86 2.53 0.29 -5.21
N VAL A 87 3.48 1.21 -5.25
CA VAL A 87 3.81 2.07 -4.12
C VAL A 87 4.34 3.40 -4.66
N TYR A 88 3.99 4.48 -3.99
CA TYR A 88 4.46 5.81 -4.39
C TYR A 88 4.34 6.80 -3.24
N ARG A 89 5.07 7.90 -3.36
CA ARG A 89 4.84 9.07 -2.51
C ARG A 89 3.68 9.87 -3.11
N PRO A 90 2.57 10.06 -2.38
CA PRO A 90 1.41 10.74 -2.95
C PRO A 90 1.70 12.21 -3.22
N ASP A 91 1.15 12.71 -4.33
CA ASP A 91 1.28 14.09 -4.76
C ASP A 91 0.18 14.94 -4.11
N PRO A 92 0.52 16.00 -3.36
CA PRO A 92 -0.50 16.86 -2.72
C PRO A 92 -1.41 17.56 -3.73
N ASN A 93 -0.99 17.67 -4.99
CA ASN A 93 -1.85 18.22 -6.04
C ASN A 93 -2.95 17.25 -6.48
N LYS A 94 -2.82 15.97 -6.15
CA LYS A 94 -3.78 14.93 -6.51
C LYS A 94 -4.60 14.42 -5.32
N TRP A 95 -4.18 14.71 -4.10
CA TRP A 95 -4.78 14.18 -2.89
C TRP A 95 -5.04 15.28 -1.87
N ILE A 96 -6.18 15.19 -1.18
CA ILE A 96 -6.54 16.06 -0.04
C ILE A 96 -6.20 15.26 1.23
N ASP A 97 -5.31 15.83 2.07
CA ASP A 97 -4.87 15.19 3.31
C ASP A 97 -4.39 13.75 3.10
N TRP A 98 -3.87 13.47 1.90
CA TRP A 98 -3.36 12.16 1.48
C TRP A 98 -4.43 11.05 1.43
N ARG A 99 -5.68 11.36 1.72
CA ARG A 99 -6.76 10.36 1.87
C ARG A 99 -7.83 10.42 0.79
N THR A 100 -8.06 11.59 0.22
CA THR A 100 -9.16 11.78 -0.73
C THR A 100 -8.61 12.33 -2.04
N ARG A 101 -9.00 11.71 -3.16
CA ARG A 101 -8.59 12.18 -4.47
C ARG A 101 -9.16 13.57 -4.73
N ARG A 102 -8.33 14.48 -5.24
CA ARG A 102 -8.81 15.78 -5.70
C ARG A 102 -9.60 15.59 -6.97
N ARG A 103 -10.71 16.30 -7.09
CA ARG A 103 -11.48 16.30 -8.32
C ARG A 103 -10.75 17.13 -9.37
N VAL A 104 -10.69 16.59 -10.58
CA VAL A 104 -10.27 17.33 -11.77
C VAL A 104 -11.52 17.96 -12.36
N ILE A 105 -11.54 19.28 -12.42
CA ILE A 105 -12.66 20.03 -13.00
C ILE A 105 -12.32 20.36 -14.45
#